data_11b5226837c5993d5ea33a42cb4e4a96
#
_entry.id   11b5226837c5993d5ea33a42cb4e4a96
#
_cell.length_a   1.000
_cell.length_b   1.000
_cell.length_c   1.000
_cell.angle_alpha   90.00
_cell.angle_beta   90.00
_cell.angle_gamma   90.00
#
_symmetry.space_group_name_H-M   'P 1'
#
loop_
_entity.id
_entity.type
_entity.pdbx_description
1 polymer ?
#
loop_
_entity_poly.entity_id
_entity_poly.type
_entity_poly.pdbx_seq_one_letter_code
_entity_poly.pdbx_strand_id
1 'polypeptide(L)'
;VPPVPPSWAPTPANNICNLDSIQQNLIRGYLSNGGKTNYRNMLNYIRKAIDGKASAVPEVEDPIERPSDMLYHAGISNPDDEQEFLTVADYEKFMQENNLYKEGARKIMITGQMADATDLIKALENAGYNVYPVQSMTRFMSFIEEVQPDAVINMAHGRMGDKMVDYLKARNILLFAPLTINSLVDEWE
;
A
#
# COMPACT_ATOMS: atom_id res chain seq x y z
N VAL A 1 25.04 16.79 -17.10
CA VAL A 1 25.79 16.41 -15.88
C VAL A 1 24.88 15.49 -15.07
N PRO A 2 25.28 14.24 -14.75
CA PRO A 2 24.49 13.38 -13.92
C PRO A 2 24.32 14.02 -12.53
N PRO A 3 23.17 13.84 -11.85
CA PRO A 3 22.97 14.39 -10.53
C PRO A 3 24.00 13.83 -9.55
N VAL A 4 24.61 14.70 -8.78
CA VAL A 4 25.54 14.28 -7.71
C VAL A 4 24.73 13.52 -6.67
N PRO A 5 25.10 12.27 -6.32
CA PRO A 5 24.40 11.53 -5.31
C PRO A 5 24.46 12.26 -3.95
N PRO A 6 23.42 12.16 -3.11
CA PRO A 6 23.44 12.75 -1.78
C PRO A 6 24.66 12.28 -0.97
N SER A 7 25.19 13.12 -0.09
CA SER A 7 26.40 12.84 0.69
C SER A 7 26.30 11.58 1.58
N TRP A 8 25.08 11.12 1.89
CA TRP A 8 24.82 9.88 2.64
C TRP A 8 24.77 8.64 1.73
N ALA A 9 24.71 8.80 0.41
CA ALA A 9 24.71 7.65 -0.48
C ALA A 9 26.08 6.98 -0.45
N PRO A 10 26.16 5.66 -0.23
CA PRO A 10 27.43 4.96 -0.27
C PRO A 10 28.07 5.13 -1.64
N THR A 11 29.37 5.48 -1.64
CA THR A 11 30.11 5.58 -2.90
C THR A 11 30.28 4.18 -3.49
N PRO A 12 30.35 4.04 -4.83
CA PRO A 12 30.53 2.72 -5.46
C PRO A 12 31.74 1.94 -4.94
N ALA A 13 32.79 2.64 -4.52
CA ALA A 13 34.00 2.03 -3.94
C ALA A 13 33.77 1.39 -2.55
N ASN A 14 32.71 1.76 -1.84
CA ASN A 14 32.38 1.23 -0.52
C ASN A 14 31.24 0.21 -0.59
N ASN A 15 30.66 -0.06 -1.74
CA ASN A 15 29.65 -1.08 -1.95
C ASN A 15 30.30 -2.45 -2.12
N ILE A 16 30.63 -3.10 -1.00
CA ILE A 16 31.00 -4.51 -1.01
C ILE A 16 29.72 -5.33 -1.00
N CYS A 17 29.38 -5.92 -2.15
CA CYS A 17 28.27 -6.85 -2.25
C CYS A 17 28.82 -8.26 -2.42
N ASN A 18 28.61 -9.10 -1.41
CA ASN A 18 29.04 -10.50 -1.42
C ASN A 18 28.03 -11.43 -2.10
N LEU A 19 26.94 -10.88 -2.63
CA LEU A 19 25.88 -11.63 -3.30
C LEU A 19 26.23 -11.81 -4.78
N ASP A 20 25.97 -13.00 -5.29
CA ASP A 20 26.03 -13.23 -6.73
C ASP A 20 24.85 -12.53 -7.46
N SER A 21 24.88 -12.52 -8.79
CA SER A 21 23.88 -11.82 -9.60
C SER A 21 22.47 -12.41 -9.47
N ILE A 22 22.36 -13.72 -9.22
CA ILE A 22 21.07 -14.39 -9.04
C ILE A 22 20.45 -13.96 -7.73
N GLN A 23 21.23 -14.01 -6.65
CA GLN A 23 20.81 -13.55 -5.33
C GLN A 23 20.37 -12.09 -5.32
N GLN A 24 21.16 -11.22 -5.99
CA GLN A 24 20.82 -9.80 -6.11
C GLN A 24 19.50 -9.58 -6.87
N ASN A 25 19.29 -10.31 -7.97
CA ASN A 25 18.07 -10.17 -8.77
C ASN A 25 16.84 -10.67 -8.03
N LEU A 26 16.92 -11.77 -7.28
CA LEU A 26 15.82 -12.25 -6.46
C LEU A 26 15.46 -11.26 -5.36
N ILE A 27 16.43 -10.74 -4.63
CA ILE A 27 16.19 -9.74 -3.57
C ILE A 27 15.56 -8.47 -4.16
N ARG A 28 16.07 -8.00 -5.31
CA ARG A 28 15.46 -6.85 -6.01
C ARG A 28 14.03 -7.14 -6.45
N GLY A 29 13.74 -8.35 -6.94
CA GLY A 29 12.41 -8.77 -7.34
C GLY A 29 11.42 -8.67 -6.17
N TYR A 30 11.77 -9.22 -5.00
CA TYR A 30 10.93 -9.10 -3.81
C TYR A 30 10.72 -7.65 -3.37
N LEU A 31 11.79 -6.83 -3.37
CA LEU A 31 11.71 -5.43 -2.94
C LEU A 31 10.89 -4.57 -3.91
N SER A 32 11.09 -4.74 -5.22
CA SER A 32 10.38 -3.94 -6.22
C SER A 32 8.89 -4.26 -6.33
N ASN A 33 8.53 -5.52 -6.10
CA ASN A 33 7.12 -5.93 -6.09
C ASN A 33 6.44 -5.60 -4.75
N GLY A 34 7.19 -5.58 -3.65
CA GLY A 34 6.66 -5.23 -2.33
C GLY A 34 5.63 -6.23 -1.80
N GLY A 35 4.90 -5.83 -0.75
CA GLY A 35 3.87 -6.62 -0.12
C GLY A 35 4.38 -7.64 0.91
N LYS A 36 3.51 -8.00 1.87
CA LYS A 36 3.89 -8.85 3.01
C LYS A 36 4.44 -10.21 2.59
N THR A 37 3.84 -10.83 1.57
CA THR A 37 4.28 -12.15 1.07
C THR A 37 5.66 -12.06 0.44
N ASN A 38 5.92 -11.07 -0.43
CA ASN A 38 7.25 -10.87 -1.02
C ASN A 38 8.30 -10.58 0.05
N TYR A 39 8.02 -9.74 1.03
CA TYR A 39 8.97 -9.46 2.12
C TYR A 39 9.23 -10.68 2.99
N ARG A 40 8.22 -11.50 3.29
CA ARG A 40 8.39 -12.77 4.01
C ARG A 40 9.26 -13.74 3.22
N ASN A 41 8.98 -13.92 1.93
CA ASN A 41 9.77 -14.78 1.05
C ASN A 41 11.22 -14.26 0.91
N MET A 42 11.43 -12.97 0.80
CA MET A 42 12.76 -12.36 0.80
C MET A 42 13.55 -12.69 2.06
N LEU A 43 12.96 -12.49 3.23
CA LEU A 43 13.62 -12.77 4.51
C LEU A 43 13.92 -14.27 4.66
N ASN A 44 13.00 -15.13 4.25
CA ASN A 44 13.20 -16.58 4.24
C ASN A 44 14.30 -16.98 3.25
N TYR A 45 14.32 -16.36 2.06
CA TYR A 45 15.39 -16.57 1.08
C TYR A 45 16.78 -16.20 1.65
N ILE A 46 16.88 -15.02 2.26
CA ILE A 46 18.13 -14.56 2.89
C ILE A 46 18.58 -15.58 3.95
N ARG A 47 17.69 -16.00 4.84
CA ARG A 47 18.02 -16.99 5.88
C ARG A 47 18.43 -18.35 5.32
N LYS A 48 17.76 -18.81 4.25
CA LYS A 48 17.99 -20.12 3.65
C LYS A 48 19.27 -20.15 2.81
N ALA A 49 19.38 -19.20 1.86
CA ALA A 49 20.39 -19.22 0.82
C ALA A 49 21.68 -18.47 1.16
N ILE A 50 21.60 -17.45 2.03
CA ILE A 50 22.73 -16.59 2.39
C ILE A 50 23.27 -16.95 3.77
N ASP A 51 22.39 -17.06 4.77
CA ASP A 51 22.79 -17.37 6.15
C ASP A 51 22.99 -18.87 6.40
N GLY A 52 22.69 -19.74 5.44
CA GLY A 52 22.89 -21.18 5.55
C GLY A 52 21.95 -21.89 6.55
N LYS A 53 20.81 -21.28 6.92
CA LYS A 53 19.85 -21.80 7.90
C LYS A 53 18.68 -22.55 7.25
N ALA A 54 18.95 -23.35 6.24
CA ALA A 54 17.93 -23.99 5.42
C ALA A 54 16.91 -24.85 6.19
N SER A 55 17.34 -25.55 7.25
CA SER A 55 16.48 -26.46 8.01
C SER A 55 15.43 -25.74 8.90
N ALA A 56 15.59 -24.45 9.14
CA ALA A 56 14.71 -23.66 10.00
C ALA A 56 13.76 -22.73 9.23
N VAL A 57 13.72 -22.85 7.90
CA VAL A 57 13.00 -21.90 7.04
C VAL A 57 12.04 -22.67 6.12
N PRO A 58 10.79 -22.21 5.96
CA PRO A 58 9.85 -22.75 5.00
C PRO A 58 10.38 -22.73 3.55
N GLU A 59 9.71 -23.42 2.65
CA GLU A 59 9.96 -23.27 1.22
C GLU A 59 9.74 -21.82 0.81
N VAL A 60 10.63 -21.33 -0.08
CA VAL A 60 10.63 -19.94 -0.54
C VAL A 60 10.13 -19.95 -1.98
N GLU A 61 9.10 -19.17 -2.22
CA GLU A 61 8.57 -18.92 -3.55
C GLU A 61 9.32 -17.77 -4.22
N ASP A 62 9.34 -17.77 -5.55
CA ASP A 62 9.88 -16.67 -6.35
C ASP A 62 9.08 -15.36 -6.11
N PRO A 63 9.69 -14.17 -6.43
CA PRO A 63 8.99 -12.90 -6.32
C PRO A 63 7.68 -12.88 -7.12
N ILE A 64 6.59 -12.54 -6.44
CA ILE A 64 5.26 -12.44 -7.02
C ILE A 64 5.07 -11.01 -7.53
N GLU A 65 4.76 -10.86 -8.82
CA GLU A 65 4.41 -9.56 -9.39
C GLU A 65 3.12 -9.03 -8.75
N ARG A 66 3.15 -7.78 -8.30
CA ARG A 66 1.98 -7.08 -7.76
C ARG A 66 1.57 -5.96 -8.70
N PRO A 67 0.27 -5.74 -8.88
CA PRO A 67 -0.22 -4.60 -9.66
C PRO A 67 0.17 -3.28 -8.97
N SER A 68 0.51 -2.27 -9.79
CA SER A 68 0.78 -0.91 -9.30
C SER A 68 -0.48 -0.14 -8.94
N ASP A 69 -1.62 -0.59 -9.45
CA ASP A 69 -2.92 0.06 -9.32
C ASP A 69 -3.97 -0.98 -8.91
N MET A 70 -4.44 -0.89 -7.67
CA MET A 70 -5.36 -1.86 -7.08
C MET A 70 -6.19 -1.27 -5.95
N LEU A 71 -7.31 -1.91 -5.64
CA LEU A 71 -7.92 -1.82 -4.32
C LEU A 71 -7.35 -2.95 -3.45
N TYR A 72 -7.36 -2.77 -2.15
CA TYR A 72 -6.93 -3.82 -1.25
C TYR A 72 -7.77 -3.81 0.04
N HIS A 73 -7.73 -4.91 0.76
CA HIS A 73 -8.31 -5.00 2.10
C HIS A 73 -7.31 -5.67 3.03
N ALA A 74 -7.08 -5.06 4.18
CA ALA A 74 -6.38 -5.71 5.27
C ALA A 74 -7.21 -6.92 5.71
N GLY A 75 -6.62 -8.10 5.81
CA GLY A 75 -7.32 -9.35 6.09
C GLY A 75 -8.39 -9.24 7.18
N ILE A 76 -9.48 -9.99 7.03
CA ILE A 76 -10.65 -9.92 7.92
C ILE A 76 -10.33 -10.48 9.30
N SER A 77 -9.82 -11.69 9.35
CA SER A 77 -9.49 -12.39 10.59
C SER A 77 -8.03 -12.32 10.98
N ASN A 78 -7.16 -12.18 9.97
CA ASN A 78 -5.72 -12.11 10.13
C ASN A 78 -5.19 -10.93 9.30
N PRO A 79 -4.55 -9.92 9.93
CA PRO A 79 -3.97 -8.78 9.21
C PRO A 79 -2.91 -9.16 8.16
N ASP A 80 -2.39 -10.40 8.22
CA ASP A 80 -1.44 -10.92 7.24
C ASP A 80 -2.10 -11.43 5.96
N ASP A 81 -3.43 -11.59 5.94
CA ASP A 81 -4.21 -12.07 4.80
C ASP A 81 -4.74 -10.90 3.95
N GLU A 82 -3.87 -9.93 3.63
CA GLU A 82 -4.20 -8.82 2.73
C GLU A 82 -4.69 -9.36 1.39
N GLN A 83 -5.85 -8.85 0.95
CA GLN A 83 -6.48 -9.19 -0.32
C GLN A 83 -6.30 -8.03 -1.30
N GLU A 84 -6.05 -8.33 -2.57
CA GLU A 84 -5.81 -7.35 -3.63
C GLU A 84 -6.81 -7.54 -4.77
N PHE A 85 -7.33 -6.44 -5.31
CA PHE A 85 -8.38 -6.46 -6.32
C PHE A 85 -8.04 -5.46 -7.44
N LEU A 86 -8.13 -5.91 -8.69
CA LEU A 86 -7.86 -5.08 -9.87
C LEU A 86 -9.05 -4.23 -10.30
N THR A 87 -10.26 -4.62 -9.88
CA THR A 87 -11.50 -3.95 -10.25
C THR A 87 -12.34 -3.61 -9.01
N VAL A 88 -13.14 -2.56 -9.12
CA VAL A 88 -14.10 -2.18 -8.08
C VAL A 88 -15.14 -3.28 -7.89
N ALA A 89 -15.58 -3.90 -8.98
CA ALA A 89 -16.58 -4.97 -8.94
C ALA A 89 -16.12 -6.19 -8.12
N ASP A 90 -14.87 -6.64 -8.31
CA ASP A 90 -14.31 -7.75 -7.53
C ASP A 90 -14.17 -7.37 -6.05
N TYR A 91 -13.77 -6.13 -5.76
CA TYR A 91 -13.68 -5.63 -4.41
C TYR A 91 -15.07 -5.55 -3.73
N GLU A 92 -16.08 -4.99 -4.41
CA GLU A 92 -17.45 -4.93 -3.87
C GLU A 92 -18.05 -6.33 -3.66
N LYS A 93 -17.77 -7.27 -4.55
CA LYS A 93 -18.14 -8.67 -4.35
C LYS A 93 -17.51 -9.26 -3.09
N PHE A 94 -16.21 -9.04 -2.89
CA PHE A 94 -15.52 -9.44 -1.67
C PHE A 94 -16.16 -8.82 -0.42
N MET A 95 -16.47 -7.52 -0.44
CA MET A 95 -17.15 -6.85 0.66
C MET A 95 -18.52 -7.47 0.97
N GLN A 96 -19.29 -7.82 -0.06
CA GLN A 96 -20.61 -8.47 0.08
C GLN A 96 -20.47 -9.87 0.69
N GLU A 97 -19.56 -10.69 0.17
CA GLU A 97 -19.31 -12.05 0.65
C GLU A 97 -18.85 -12.08 2.12
N ASN A 98 -18.24 -11.00 2.60
CA ASN A 98 -17.72 -10.88 3.95
C ASN A 98 -18.57 -9.99 4.87
N ASN A 99 -19.79 -9.61 4.44
CA ASN A 99 -20.72 -8.76 5.18
C ASN A 99 -20.16 -7.38 5.58
N LEU A 100 -19.22 -6.86 4.81
CA LEU A 100 -18.64 -5.52 4.96
C LEU A 100 -19.45 -4.48 4.19
N TYR A 101 -20.01 -4.85 3.03
CA TYR A 101 -20.80 -3.94 2.21
C TYR A 101 -22.14 -3.63 2.86
N LYS A 102 -22.50 -2.35 2.93
CA LYS A 102 -23.75 -1.86 3.51
C LYS A 102 -24.51 -1.06 2.48
N GLU A 103 -25.70 -1.53 2.12
CA GLU A 103 -26.58 -0.87 1.15
C GLU A 103 -26.90 0.56 1.60
N GLY A 104 -26.72 1.53 0.69
CA GLY A 104 -26.99 2.95 0.94
C GLY A 104 -26.02 3.64 1.89
N ALA A 105 -25.01 2.96 2.41
CA ALA A 105 -23.99 3.59 3.24
C ALA A 105 -23.06 4.48 2.40
N ARG A 106 -22.52 5.53 3.03
CA ARG A 106 -21.54 6.42 2.39
C ARG A 106 -20.26 5.69 2.04
N LYS A 107 -19.69 6.07 0.90
CA LYS A 107 -18.45 5.51 0.36
C LYS A 107 -17.27 6.41 0.74
N ILE A 108 -16.28 5.83 1.40
CA ILE A 108 -15.04 6.52 1.79
C ILE A 108 -13.87 5.88 1.03
N MET A 109 -13.18 6.66 0.20
CA MET A 109 -11.97 6.21 -0.48
C MET A 109 -10.74 6.63 0.33
N ILE A 110 -9.79 5.72 0.54
CA ILE A 110 -8.50 6.01 1.18
C ILE A 110 -7.41 5.85 0.13
N THR A 111 -6.52 6.82 0.04
CA THR A 111 -5.42 6.81 -0.94
C THR A 111 -4.12 7.35 -0.36
N GLY A 112 -3.01 7.10 -1.06
CA GLY A 112 -1.70 7.62 -0.71
C GLY A 112 -1.14 7.05 0.58
N GLN A 113 -1.49 5.81 0.93
CA GLN A 113 -1.01 5.18 2.15
C GLN A 113 0.51 4.99 2.09
N MET A 114 1.20 5.73 2.95
CA MET A 114 2.64 5.56 3.20
C MET A 114 2.91 4.62 4.38
N ALA A 115 1.85 4.28 5.12
CA ALA A 115 1.88 3.39 6.28
C ALA A 115 0.66 2.45 6.24
N ASP A 116 0.64 1.49 7.13
CA ASP A 116 -0.47 0.55 7.29
C ASP A 116 -1.76 1.29 7.68
N ALA A 117 -2.79 1.19 6.85
CA ALA A 117 -4.09 1.80 7.07
C ALA A 117 -5.12 0.83 7.67
N THR A 118 -4.71 -0.35 8.11
CA THR A 118 -5.58 -1.43 8.59
C THR A 118 -6.54 -0.97 9.69
N ASP A 119 -6.04 -0.27 10.70
CA ASP A 119 -6.87 0.20 11.83
C ASP A 119 -7.87 1.27 11.38
N LEU A 120 -7.48 2.16 10.48
CA LEU A 120 -8.38 3.18 9.92
C LEU A 120 -9.48 2.53 9.09
N ILE A 121 -9.15 1.56 8.23
CA ILE A 121 -10.12 0.81 7.43
C ILE A 121 -11.15 0.17 8.34
N LYS A 122 -10.71 -0.62 9.33
CA LYS A 122 -11.58 -1.31 10.28
C LYS A 122 -12.44 -0.35 11.11
N ALA A 123 -11.88 0.79 11.53
CA ALA A 123 -12.62 1.79 12.29
C ALA A 123 -13.76 2.41 11.46
N LEU A 124 -13.51 2.71 10.19
CA LEU A 124 -14.53 3.26 9.29
C LEU A 124 -15.59 2.22 8.93
N GLU A 125 -15.23 0.97 8.68
CA GLU A 125 -16.17 -0.13 8.46
C GLU A 125 -17.07 -0.38 9.67
N ASN A 126 -16.50 -0.37 10.88
CA ASN A 126 -17.24 -0.47 12.13
C ASN A 126 -18.17 0.73 12.35
N ALA A 127 -17.78 1.92 11.88
CA ALA A 127 -18.64 3.11 11.91
C ALA A 127 -19.76 3.09 10.85
N GLY A 128 -19.80 2.08 9.99
CA GLY A 128 -20.90 1.88 9.06
C GLY A 128 -20.66 2.41 7.66
N TYR A 129 -19.44 2.72 7.27
CA TYR A 129 -19.08 3.17 5.93
C TYR A 129 -18.71 2.01 5.01
N ASN A 130 -18.87 2.21 3.69
CA ASN A 130 -18.23 1.39 2.67
C ASN A 130 -16.86 1.98 2.37
N VAL A 131 -15.80 1.26 2.67
CA VAL A 131 -14.43 1.77 2.61
C VAL A 131 -13.72 1.19 1.39
N TYR A 132 -13.05 2.05 0.62
CA TYR A 132 -12.34 1.70 -0.61
C TYR A 132 -10.87 2.12 -0.50
N PRO A 133 -10.00 1.28 0.05
CA PRO A 133 -8.57 1.55 0.08
C PRO A 133 -7.97 1.33 -1.30
N VAL A 134 -7.34 2.37 -1.85
CA VAL A 134 -6.78 2.38 -3.21
C VAL A 134 -5.30 2.66 -3.15
N GLN A 135 -4.51 1.73 -3.69
CA GLN A 135 -3.13 1.97 -4.05
C GLN A 135 -3.09 2.19 -5.56
N SER A 136 -2.68 3.37 -6.02
CA SER A 136 -2.62 3.67 -7.44
C SER A 136 -1.61 4.76 -7.76
N MET A 137 -0.80 4.50 -8.79
CA MET A 137 0.11 5.49 -9.38
C MET A 137 -0.50 6.17 -10.60
N THR A 138 -1.34 5.48 -11.37
CA THR A 138 -1.82 5.95 -12.67
C THR A 138 -3.33 5.94 -12.83
N ARG A 139 -4.06 5.07 -12.13
CA ARG A 139 -5.51 4.84 -12.28
C ARG A 139 -6.38 5.47 -11.21
N PHE A 140 -5.85 6.32 -10.35
CA PHE A 140 -6.60 6.89 -9.23
C PHE A 140 -7.89 7.60 -9.67
N MET A 141 -7.83 8.39 -10.75
CA MET A 141 -9.02 9.05 -11.31
C MET A 141 -10.09 8.05 -11.75
N SER A 142 -9.67 6.97 -12.42
CA SER A 142 -10.58 5.91 -12.87
C SER A 142 -11.29 5.26 -11.68
N PHE A 143 -10.57 4.97 -10.59
CA PHE A 143 -11.20 4.43 -9.38
C PHE A 143 -12.18 5.42 -8.72
N ILE A 144 -11.86 6.72 -8.67
CA ILE A 144 -12.80 7.73 -8.16
C ILE A 144 -14.07 7.80 -9.02
N GLU A 145 -13.93 7.77 -10.34
CA GLU A 145 -15.06 7.82 -11.27
C GLU A 145 -15.97 6.60 -11.15
N GLU A 146 -15.39 5.42 -10.89
CA GLU A 146 -16.14 4.17 -10.75
C GLU A 146 -16.79 4.04 -9.37
N VAL A 147 -16.04 4.31 -8.29
CA VAL A 147 -16.53 4.23 -6.90
C VAL A 147 -17.53 5.34 -6.59
N GLN A 148 -17.32 6.55 -7.11
CA GLN A 148 -18.07 7.76 -6.77
C GLN A 148 -18.16 7.99 -5.24
N PRO A 149 -17.04 8.20 -4.55
CA PRO A 149 -17.01 8.30 -3.10
C PRO A 149 -17.65 9.60 -2.61
N ASP A 150 -18.23 9.58 -1.41
CA ASP A 150 -18.70 10.77 -0.70
C ASP A 150 -17.52 11.56 -0.10
N ALA A 151 -16.45 10.86 0.24
CA ALA A 151 -15.25 11.47 0.78
C ALA A 151 -13.99 10.70 0.36
N VAL A 152 -12.87 11.44 0.29
CA VAL A 152 -11.53 10.92 0.06
C VAL A 152 -10.64 11.28 1.24
N ILE A 153 -9.94 10.29 1.78
CA ILE A 153 -8.87 10.48 2.78
C ILE A 153 -7.55 10.29 2.05
N ASN A 154 -6.80 11.38 1.89
CA ASN A 154 -5.48 11.33 1.26
C ASN A 154 -4.39 11.28 2.33
N MET A 155 -3.73 10.13 2.45
CA MET A 155 -2.64 9.89 3.42
C MET A 155 -1.25 10.09 2.81
N ALA A 156 -1.15 10.56 1.56
CA ALA A 156 0.14 10.80 0.91
C ALA A 156 0.86 11.98 1.55
N HIS A 157 2.18 11.89 1.59
CA HIS A 157 3.01 13.06 1.84
C HIS A 157 2.90 14.02 0.64
N GLY A 158 2.50 15.25 0.92
CA GLY A 158 2.40 16.28 -0.08
C GLY A 158 0.97 16.56 -0.55
N ARG A 159 0.90 17.53 -1.46
CA ARG A 159 -0.37 18.07 -1.96
C ARG A 159 -0.92 17.18 -3.08
N MET A 160 -2.21 16.92 -3.03
CA MET A 160 -2.94 16.32 -4.14
C MET A 160 -2.90 17.25 -5.36
N GLY A 161 -2.74 16.69 -6.56
CA GLY A 161 -2.65 17.47 -7.79
C GLY A 161 -3.91 18.29 -8.07
N ASP A 162 -3.74 19.49 -8.66
CA ASP A 162 -4.84 20.45 -8.86
C ASP A 162 -6.02 19.87 -9.65
N LYS A 163 -5.77 19.06 -10.68
CA LYS A 163 -6.83 18.40 -11.46
C LYS A 163 -7.72 17.50 -10.59
N MET A 164 -7.14 16.83 -9.62
CA MET A 164 -7.86 15.99 -8.68
C MET A 164 -8.69 16.84 -7.74
N VAL A 165 -8.10 17.88 -7.17
CA VAL A 165 -8.80 18.81 -6.28
C VAL A 165 -9.99 19.46 -6.99
N ASP A 166 -9.81 19.89 -8.23
CA ASP A 166 -10.90 20.49 -9.04
C ASP A 166 -12.02 19.48 -9.34
N TYR A 167 -11.64 18.22 -9.62
CA TYR A 167 -12.62 17.14 -9.81
C TYR A 167 -13.48 16.91 -8.55
N LEU A 168 -12.82 16.81 -7.38
CA LEU A 168 -13.50 16.62 -6.10
C LEU A 168 -14.44 17.80 -5.78
N LYS A 169 -13.96 19.04 -5.96
CA LYS A 169 -14.74 20.24 -5.77
C LYS A 169 -15.98 20.29 -6.67
N ALA A 170 -15.82 19.99 -7.96
CA ALA A 170 -16.91 20.02 -8.92
C ALA A 170 -18.06 19.04 -8.58
N ARG A 171 -17.76 17.99 -7.81
CA ARG A 171 -18.71 16.95 -7.38
C ARG A 171 -19.08 17.02 -5.90
N ASN A 172 -18.59 18.04 -5.20
CA ASN A 172 -18.81 18.21 -3.76
C ASN A 172 -18.35 16.98 -2.93
N ILE A 173 -17.25 16.33 -3.37
CA ILE A 173 -16.64 15.22 -2.65
C ILE A 173 -15.72 15.81 -1.59
N LEU A 174 -15.89 15.38 -0.34
CA LEU A 174 -15.07 15.86 0.77
C LEU A 174 -13.63 15.32 0.66
N LEU A 175 -12.65 16.18 0.92
CA LEU A 175 -11.24 15.80 0.97
C LEU A 175 -10.68 16.01 2.37
N PHE A 176 -10.18 14.91 2.96
CA PHE A 176 -9.43 14.93 4.20
C PHE A 176 -7.96 14.61 3.90
N ALA A 177 -7.06 15.46 4.37
CA ALA A 177 -5.62 15.26 4.27
C ALA A 177 -5.04 15.33 5.70
N PRO A 178 -5.05 14.20 6.43
CA PRO A 178 -4.53 14.18 7.80
C PRO A 178 -3.03 14.45 7.80
N LEU A 179 -2.59 15.26 8.74
CA LEU A 179 -1.16 15.48 8.99
C LEU A 179 -0.65 14.35 9.88
N THR A 180 0.44 13.72 9.46
CA THR A 180 1.16 12.79 10.31
C THR A 180 2.21 13.56 11.11
N ILE A 181 2.08 13.59 12.42
CA ILE A 181 3.06 14.20 13.33
C ILE A 181 3.88 13.07 13.93
N ASN A 182 5.15 12.98 13.55
CA ASN A 182 6.05 11.92 14.00
C ASN A 182 6.76 12.23 15.34
N SER A 183 6.58 13.43 15.89
CA SER A 183 7.18 13.82 17.15
C SER A 183 6.36 14.92 17.84
N LEU A 184 6.36 14.91 19.17
CA LEU A 184 5.87 16.00 20.00
C LEU A 184 4.35 16.24 19.92
N VAL A 185 3.56 15.17 20.12
CA VAL A 185 2.09 15.31 20.32
C VAL A 185 1.79 16.32 21.45
N ASP A 186 2.64 16.34 22.49
CA ASP A 186 2.51 17.22 23.65
C ASP A 186 2.73 18.72 23.35
N GLU A 187 3.26 19.06 22.17
CA GLU A 187 3.39 20.49 21.74
C GLU A 187 2.14 21.04 21.05
N TRP A 188 1.11 20.20 20.82
CA TRP A 188 -0.13 20.58 20.15
C TRP A 188 -1.32 20.73 21.10
N GLU A 189 -1.15 20.39 22.37
CA GLU A 189 -2.10 20.67 23.45
C GLU A 189 -1.79 22.03 24.11
#